data_a5a65918953e5bbee48e4d3cc3732c9d
#
_entry.id   a5a65918953e5bbee48e4d3cc3732c9d
#
_cell.length_a   1.000
_cell.length_b   1.000
_cell.length_c   1.000
_cell.angle_alpha   90.00
_cell.angle_beta   90.00
_cell.angle_gamma   90.00
#
_symmetry.space_group_name_H-M   'P 1'
#
loop_
_entity.id
_entity.type
_entity.pdbx_description
1 polymer ?
#
loop_
_entity_poly.entity_id
_entity_poly.type
_entity_poly.pdbx_seq_one_letter_code
_entity_poly.pdbx_strand_id
1 'polypeptide(L)'
;MTDTTIDMPGTVIGPADAAVGRAGGARLDYVPAQATSPRNGGIIPMSLRSVHFVMPGGVDDPAAPSGGNAYDRRVCLDLPGFGWRAHRHTVAGDWPRPDAAARAELARTLRELPDGAVVLLDGLVACGVPEIVVPQAEEGRLRMAVLVHLPLGDETGLDAAVAAELDARERAVLRAAPAVIATSDWAVRRLVSHHGLAPDRVHAAAPGADIAPLAPGTDGVSRLLCVAAVTPRKGQHRLVEALAAVADLPWSCALVGGLGQDPEYVAHLRGLIRAHGLEDRLELTGPQSGAALDASYAAADLMVLTSYAETYGMAVTEALARGIPVLATDVGGLPEAVGRAPDGGVPGILVPPENPAAIAAELRGWFGEADVRRRLKAAARSRRAALGGWASTAQSLAAVLRRLPTEPRRAA
;
A
#
# COMPACT_ATOMS: atom_id res chain seq x y z
N MET A 1 19.13 -71.13 -3.00
CA MET A 1 20.56 -71.31 -3.23
C MET A 1 21.07 -70.01 -3.84
N THR A 2 21.85 -69.17 -3.25
CA THR A 2 22.69 -69.14 -2.06
C THR A 2 22.68 -67.73 -1.52
N ASP A 3 22.53 -67.70 -0.24
CA ASP A 3 22.67 -66.61 0.73
C ASP A 3 24.12 -66.05 0.71
N THR A 4 24.29 -64.76 0.86
CA THR A 4 25.52 -64.21 1.42
C THR A 4 25.23 -62.87 2.11
N THR A 5 24.97 -62.97 3.39
CA THR A 5 25.03 -61.92 4.41
C THR A 5 26.48 -61.43 4.59
N ILE A 6 26.73 -60.15 4.68
CA ILE A 6 27.96 -59.61 5.30
C ILE A 6 27.56 -58.61 6.37
N ASP A 7 28.14 -58.85 7.52
CA ASP A 7 27.94 -58.40 8.88
C ASP A 7 28.52 -56.99 9.13
N MET A 8 27.98 -56.36 10.16
CA MET A 8 28.27 -55.07 10.76
C MET A 8 29.62 -55.00 11.51
N PRO A 9 30.11 -53.84 11.92
CA PRO A 9 30.02 -53.58 13.36
C PRO A 9 29.47 -52.21 13.76
N GLY A 10 28.68 -52.23 14.82
CA GLY A 10 28.13 -51.12 15.49
C GLY A 10 29.14 -50.36 16.36
N THR A 11 28.81 -49.07 16.59
CA THR A 11 29.37 -48.31 17.72
C THR A 11 28.23 -47.64 18.45
N VAL A 12 28.03 -48.04 19.68
CA VAL A 12 27.12 -47.46 20.68
C VAL A 12 27.81 -46.26 21.31
N ILE A 13 27.19 -45.10 21.36
CA ILE A 13 27.51 -44.02 22.30
C ILE A 13 26.21 -43.54 22.93
N GLY A 14 26.19 -43.61 24.26
CA GLY A 14 25.05 -43.29 25.11
C GLY A 14 24.82 -41.76 25.32
N PRO A 15 23.79 -41.40 26.11
CA PRO A 15 23.22 -40.07 26.11
C PRO A 15 24.02 -39.09 26.98
N ALA A 16 24.22 -37.85 26.45
CA ALA A 16 24.71 -36.73 27.20
C ALA A 16 23.61 -35.66 27.37
N ASP A 17 23.53 -35.20 28.60
CA ASP A 17 22.53 -34.34 29.22
C ASP A 17 22.10 -33.09 28.43
N ALA A 18 20.79 -32.86 28.49
CA ALA A 18 20.14 -31.63 28.05
C ALA A 18 20.42 -30.49 29.03
N ALA A 19 21.14 -29.46 28.58
CA ALA A 19 21.16 -28.14 29.22
C ALA A 19 20.21 -27.21 28.46
N VAL A 20 19.11 -26.86 29.12
CA VAL A 20 18.14 -25.86 28.68
C VAL A 20 18.76 -24.47 28.78
N GLY A 21 19.27 -23.93 27.65
CA GLY A 21 19.64 -22.55 27.50
C GLY A 21 18.47 -21.71 27.00
N ARG A 22 17.91 -20.87 27.89
CA ARG A 22 16.97 -19.81 27.51
C ARG A 22 17.68 -18.82 26.60
N ALA A 23 17.34 -18.82 25.30
CA ALA A 23 17.72 -17.75 24.41
C ALA A 23 16.83 -16.55 24.69
N GLY A 24 17.41 -15.51 25.28
CA GLY A 24 16.78 -14.21 25.45
C GLY A 24 16.53 -13.56 24.09
N GLY A 25 15.31 -13.09 23.87
CA GLY A 25 14.92 -12.31 22.71
C GLY A 25 15.74 -11.01 22.67
N ALA A 26 16.61 -10.87 21.68
CA ALA A 26 17.25 -9.61 21.37
C ALA A 26 16.21 -8.69 20.71
N ARG A 27 15.74 -7.69 21.45
CA ARG A 27 15.11 -6.50 20.86
C ARG A 27 16.17 -5.83 20.00
N LEU A 28 15.94 -5.78 18.71
CA LEU A 28 16.68 -4.89 17.82
C LEU A 28 16.15 -3.47 18.05
N ASP A 29 16.81 -2.75 18.97
CA ASP A 29 16.62 -1.32 19.12
C ASP A 29 17.21 -0.65 17.87
N TYR A 30 16.33 -0.07 17.06
CA TYR A 30 16.71 0.81 15.95
C TYR A 30 17.40 2.05 16.52
N VAL A 31 18.71 2.17 16.32
CA VAL A 31 19.48 3.37 16.62
C VAL A 31 19.46 4.26 15.38
N PRO A 32 18.84 5.44 15.41
CA PRO A 32 18.89 6.36 14.29
C PRO A 32 20.34 6.88 14.12
N ALA A 33 20.80 6.94 12.87
CA ALA A 33 22.09 7.50 12.51
C ALA A 33 22.26 8.89 13.11
N GLN A 34 23.30 9.09 13.90
CA GLN A 34 23.63 10.36 14.53
C GLN A 34 24.00 11.39 13.45
N ALA A 35 23.12 12.37 13.27
CA ALA A 35 23.46 13.58 12.55
C ALA A 35 24.50 14.37 13.36
N THR A 36 25.65 14.65 12.75
CA THR A 36 26.72 15.49 13.32
C THR A 36 26.16 16.89 13.64
N SER A 37 26.22 17.26 14.91
CA SER A 37 25.77 18.56 15.43
C SER A 37 26.61 19.72 14.90
N PRO A 38 26.02 20.84 14.47
CA PRO A 38 26.62 22.16 14.59
C PRO A 38 26.34 22.76 15.97
N ARG A 39 27.30 23.50 16.46
CA ARG A 39 27.43 24.06 17.81
C ARG A 39 26.35 25.04 18.22
N ASN A 40 25.88 24.89 19.46
CA ASN A 40 25.31 25.88 20.40
C ASN A 40 24.59 27.11 19.84
N GLY A 41 23.27 26.98 19.70
CA GLY A 41 22.27 27.98 19.96
C GLY A 41 21.15 27.28 20.72
N GLY A 42 20.75 27.76 21.88
CA GLY A 42 19.75 27.14 22.75
C GLY A 42 18.46 26.84 21.99
N ILE A 43 18.25 25.59 21.60
CA ILE A 43 17.01 25.13 20.97
C ILE A 43 16.00 25.04 22.11
N ILE A 44 15.12 26.02 22.22
CA ILE A 44 13.86 25.87 22.97
C ILE A 44 13.19 24.68 22.34
N PRO A 45 12.88 23.59 23.07
CA PRO A 45 12.17 22.45 22.51
C PRO A 45 10.81 22.99 22.03
N MET A 46 10.62 23.13 20.71
CA MET A 46 9.32 23.46 20.15
C MET A 46 8.36 22.34 20.59
N SER A 47 7.39 22.71 21.44
CA SER A 47 6.36 21.74 21.82
C SER A 47 5.66 21.25 20.57
N LEU A 48 5.70 19.92 20.34
CA LEU A 48 5.01 19.30 19.21
C LEU A 48 3.52 19.57 19.31
N ARG A 49 2.90 19.97 18.20
CA ARG A 49 1.45 20.06 18.09
C ARG A 49 0.88 18.63 18.11
N SER A 50 -0.29 18.45 18.70
CA SER A 50 -0.98 17.15 18.70
C SER A 50 -1.90 17.02 17.50
N VAL A 51 -1.90 15.83 16.87
CA VAL A 51 -2.92 15.38 15.93
C VAL A 51 -3.47 14.04 16.39
N HIS A 52 -4.78 13.92 16.46
CA HIS A 52 -5.48 12.69 16.78
C HIS A 52 -5.83 11.98 15.48
N PHE A 53 -5.17 10.85 15.20
CA PHE A 53 -5.41 10.10 13.98
C PHE A 53 -6.32 8.90 14.28
N VAL A 54 -7.54 8.94 13.76
CA VAL A 54 -8.55 7.88 13.89
C VAL A 54 -8.48 6.97 12.67
N MET A 55 -8.24 5.69 12.89
CA MET A 55 -7.98 4.69 11.86
C MET A 55 -8.64 3.35 12.18
N PRO A 56 -8.79 2.42 11.19
CA PRO A 56 -9.38 1.11 11.42
C PRO A 56 -8.63 0.28 12.46
N GLY A 57 -9.33 -0.57 13.20
CA GLY A 57 -8.76 -1.45 14.24
C GLY A 57 -7.72 -2.44 13.71
N GLY A 58 -7.84 -2.87 12.44
CA GLY A 58 -6.90 -3.78 11.78
C GLY A 58 -5.64 -3.15 11.19
N VAL A 59 -5.34 -1.86 11.49
CA VAL A 59 -4.21 -1.13 10.89
C VAL A 59 -2.84 -1.79 11.13
N ASP A 60 -2.67 -2.53 12.21
CA ASP A 60 -1.43 -3.23 12.58
C ASP A 60 -1.47 -4.75 12.30
N ASP A 61 -2.53 -5.28 11.69
CA ASP A 61 -2.66 -6.72 11.42
C ASP A 61 -1.68 -7.18 10.32
N PRO A 62 -0.67 -8.01 10.65
CA PRO A 62 0.28 -8.52 9.68
C PRO A 62 -0.33 -9.55 8.71
N ALA A 63 -1.48 -10.15 9.06
CA ALA A 63 -2.16 -11.13 8.21
C ALA A 63 -2.97 -10.44 7.09
N ALA A 64 -3.31 -9.15 7.25
CA ALA A 64 -4.05 -8.36 6.29
C ALA A 64 -3.29 -7.08 5.89
N PRO A 65 -2.09 -7.20 5.29
CA PRO A 65 -1.30 -6.05 4.89
C PRO A 65 -2.04 -5.27 3.78
N SER A 66 -2.16 -3.95 3.96
CA SER A 66 -2.70 -3.05 2.95
C SER A 66 -1.82 -1.82 2.78
N GLY A 67 -1.88 -1.22 1.58
CA GLY A 67 -1.17 0.04 1.31
C GLY A 67 -1.65 1.18 2.20
N GLY A 68 -2.96 1.30 2.46
CA GLY A 68 -3.53 2.29 3.37
C GLY A 68 -2.99 2.15 4.78
N ASN A 69 -3.05 0.93 5.35
CA ASN A 69 -2.51 0.66 6.67
C ASN A 69 -1.00 0.96 6.78
N ALA A 70 -0.23 0.64 5.74
CA ALA A 70 1.20 0.97 5.68
C ALA A 70 1.43 2.48 5.65
N TYR A 71 0.65 3.20 4.88
CA TYR A 71 0.67 4.66 4.81
C TYR A 71 0.38 5.29 6.18
N ASP A 72 -0.71 4.89 6.83
CA ASP A 72 -1.15 5.43 8.11
C ASP A 72 -0.10 5.23 9.22
N ARG A 73 0.45 4.01 9.31
CA ARG A 73 1.54 3.73 10.24
C ARG A 73 2.75 4.62 9.99
N ARG A 74 3.14 4.75 8.70
CA ARG A 74 4.32 5.53 8.34
C ARG A 74 4.15 7.01 8.63
N VAL A 75 3.00 7.56 8.32
CA VAL A 75 2.66 8.96 8.66
C VAL A 75 2.76 9.22 10.16
N CYS A 76 2.24 8.31 10.99
CA CYS A 76 2.36 8.45 12.45
C CYS A 76 3.82 8.47 12.93
N LEU A 77 4.70 7.70 12.28
CA LEU A 77 6.12 7.64 12.62
C LEU A 77 6.89 8.90 12.18
N ASP A 78 6.55 9.46 11.03
CA ASP A 78 7.34 10.54 10.42
C ASP A 78 6.84 11.96 10.75
N LEU A 79 5.58 12.13 11.14
CA LEU A 79 5.01 13.43 11.56
C LEU A 79 5.78 14.16 12.66
N PRO A 80 6.42 13.49 13.66
CA PRO A 80 7.22 14.18 14.65
C PRO A 80 8.37 15.02 14.07
N GLY A 81 8.98 14.57 12.97
CA GLY A 81 10.00 15.33 12.23
C GLY A 81 9.49 16.64 11.64
N PHE A 82 8.18 16.83 11.55
CA PHE A 82 7.52 18.01 11.00
C PHE A 82 6.69 18.81 12.03
N GLY A 83 6.98 18.59 13.32
CA GLY A 83 6.42 19.35 14.43
C GLY A 83 5.05 18.87 14.92
N TRP A 84 4.67 17.62 14.63
CA TRP A 84 3.41 17.01 15.06
C TRP A 84 3.64 15.73 15.84
N ARG A 85 2.87 15.50 16.91
CA ARG A 85 2.76 14.24 17.62
C ARG A 85 1.44 13.58 17.24
N ALA A 86 1.49 12.42 16.62
CA ALA A 86 0.32 11.63 16.28
C ALA A 86 -0.13 10.80 17.52
N HIS A 87 -1.38 11.00 17.92
CA HIS A 87 -2.09 10.18 18.89
C HIS A 87 -3.00 9.23 18.11
N ARG A 88 -2.68 7.94 18.10
CA ARG A 88 -3.43 6.94 17.36
C ARG A 88 -4.68 6.52 18.12
N HIS A 89 -5.82 6.51 17.42
CA HIS A 89 -7.11 6.00 17.88
C HIS A 89 -7.58 4.94 16.89
N THR A 90 -7.42 3.68 17.24
CA THR A 90 -7.92 2.57 16.41
C THR A 90 -9.35 2.24 16.82
N VAL A 91 -10.26 2.20 15.86
CA VAL A 91 -11.67 1.87 16.06
C VAL A 91 -11.97 0.51 15.44
N ALA A 92 -12.43 -0.42 16.26
CA ALA A 92 -12.81 -1.75 15.80
C ALA A 92 -14.06 -1.69 14.91
N GLY A 93 -14.28 -2.71 14.07
CA GLY A 93 -15.45 -2.85 13.24
C GLY A 93 -15.16 -3.14 11.78
N ASP A 94 -16.20 -3.52 11.05
CA ASP A 94 -16.14 -3.83 9.61
C ASP A 94 -16.38 -2.55 8.80
N TRP A 95 -15.36 -1.72 8.70
CA TRP A 95 -15.40 -0.48 7.94
C TRP A 95 -15.34 -0.74 6.43
N PRO A 96 -16.13 -0.02 5.63
CA PRO A 96 -16.92 1.21 5.92
C PRO A 96 -18.38 0.95 6.37
N ARG A 97 -18.75 -0.27 6.72
CA ARG A 97 -20.12 -0.65 7.13
C ARG A 97 -20.16 -1.20 8.56
N PRO A 98 -19.79 -0.36 9.56
CA PRO A 98 -19.66 -0.80 10.95
C PRO A 98 -21.01 -1.13 11.59
N ASP A 99 -20.99 -2.00 12.57
CA ASP A 99 -22.13 -2.27 13.44
C ASP A 99 -22.41 -1.10 14.42
N ALA A 100 -23.44 -1.27 15.25
CA ALA A 100 -23.82 -0.24 16.22
C ALA A 100 -22.75 0.01 17.30
N ALA A 101 -22.01 -1.03 17.68
CA ALA A 101 -20.96 -0.92 18.71
C ALA A 101 -19.77 -0.10 18.18
N ALA A 102 -19.30 -0.39 16.95
CA ALA A 102 -18.23 0.36 16.29
C ALA A 102 -18.62 1.83 16.07
N ARG A 103 -19.88 2.10 15.67
CA ARG A 103 -20.40 3.48 15.55
C ARG A 103 -20.39 4.21 16.89
N ALA A 104 -20.83 3.55 17.97
CA ALA A 104 -20.83 4.13 19.31
C ALA A 104 -19.41 4.42 19.82
N GLU A 105 -18.44 3.53 19.53
CA GLU A 105 -17.04 3.71 19.86
C GLU A 105 -16.44 4.92 19.15
N LEU A 106 -16.63 5.05 17.83
CA LEU A 106 -16.17 6.22 17.07
C LEU A 106 -16.79 7.52 17.61
N ALA A 107 -18.10 7.54 17.82
CA ALA A 107 -18.79 8.71 18.36
C ALA A 107 -18.28 9.09 19.77
N ARG A 108 -17.97 8.11 20.62
CA ARG A 108 -17.36 8.34 21.93
C ARG A 108 -15.94 8.89 21.78
N THR A 109 -15.10 8.27 20.93
CA THR A 109 -13.74 8.72 20.67
C THR A 109 -13.71 10.19 20.26
N LEU A 110 -14.55 10.60 19.30
CA LEU A 110 -14.59 11.99 18.84
C LEU A 110 -15.09 12.95 19.94
N ARG A 111 -16.07 12.56 20.76
CA ARG A 111 -16.58 13.38 21.86
C ARG A 111 -15.57 13.62 22.97
N GLU A 112 -14.73 12.64 23.28
CA GLU A 112 -13.71 12.71 24.32
C GLU A 112 -12.50 13.58 23.95
N LEU A 113 -12.34 13.91 22.66
CA LEU A 113 -11.26 14.81 22.23
C LEU A 113 -11.52 16.23 22.71
N PRO A 114 -10.47 16.97 23.13
CA PRO A 114 -10.62 18.35 23.59
C PRO A 114 -11.04 19.29 22.44
N ASP A 115 -11.73 20.38 22.81
CA ASP A 115 -12.12 21.42 21.87
C ASP A 115 -10.90 22.02 21.17
N GLY A 116 -11.01 22.24 19.86
CA GLY A 116 -9.91 22.69 19.02
C GLY A 116 -8.88 21.64 18.65
N ALA A 117 -9.07 20.36 19.08
CA ALA A 117 -8.17 19.28 18.70
C ALA A 117 -8.10 19.10 17.19
N VAL A 118 -6.89 18.90 16.68
CA VAL A 118 -6.67 18.54 15.26
C VAL A 118 -6.89 17.04 15.10
N VAL A 119 -7.80 16.69 14.21
CA VAL A 119 -8.20 15.30 13.95
C VAL A 119 -7.96 14.96 12.49
N LEU A 120 -7.19 13.89 12.25
CA LEU A 120 -7.09 13.23 10.96
C LEU A 120 -7.94 11.97 11.01
N LEU A 121 -8.84 11.80 10.07
CA LEU A 121 -9.71 10.63 9.97
C LEU A 121 -9.34 9.83 8.72
N ASP A 122 -9.10 8.53 8.87
CA ASP A 122 -9.06 7.63 7.72
C ASP A 122 -10.43 7.64 7.02
N GLY A 123 -10.42 7.79 5.69
CA GLY A 123 -11.63 7.86 4.87
C GLY A 123 -12.49 6.61 4.94
N LEU A 124 -11.87 5.43 5.12
CA LEU A 124 -12.61 4.18 5.31
C LEU A 124 -13.50 4.23 6.56
N VAL A 125 -13.02 4.84 7.64
CA VAL A 125 -13.76 5.04 8.89
C VAL A 125 -14.76 6.20 8.75
N ALA A 126 -14.27 7.37 8.31
CA ALA A 126 -15.06 8.59 8.29
C ALA A 126 -16.24 8.54 7.32
N CYS A 127 -15.98 8.08 6.08
CA CYS A 127 -16.96 8.17 5.01
C CYS A 127 -18.06 7.10 5.11
N GLY A 128 -17.87 6.07 5.93
CA GLY A 128 -18.89 5.06 6.20
C GLY A 128 -20.03 5.53 7.10
N VAL A 129 -19.85 6.63 7.85
CA VAL A 129 -20.76 7.06 8.94
C VAL A 129 -20.99 8.58 8.95
N PRO A 130 -21.58 9.15 7.87
CA PRO A 130 -21.81 10.60 7.77
C PRO A 130 -22.65 11.14 8.94
N GLU A 131 -23.55 10.35 9.51
CA GLU A 131 -24.38 10.71 10.65
C GLU A 131 -23.56 11.02 11.93
N ILE A 132 -22.32 10.56 12.02
CA ILE A 132 -21.41 10.85 13.13
C ILE A 132 -20.45 11.98 12.76
N VAL A 133 -19.88 11.94 11.55
CA VAL A 133 -18.76 12.83 11.16
C VAL A 133 -19.25 14.20 10.71
N VAL A 134 -20.35 14.26 9.95
CA VAL A 134 -20.86 15.53 9.41
C VAL A 134 -21.22 16.52 10.53
N PRO A 135 -22.01 16.14 11.58
CA PRO A 135 -22.30 17.06 12.68
C PRO A 135 -21.01 17.59 13.35
N GLN A 136 -20.01 16.74 13.58
CA GLN A 136 -18.75 17.16 14.21
C GLN A 136 -17.96 18.16 13.35
N ALA A 137 -18.03 18.01 12.01
CA ALA A 137 -17.40 18.94 11.08
C ALA A 137 -18.14 20.29 11.01
N GLU A 138 -19.49 20.28 11.06
CA GLU A 138 -20.33 21.47 11.03
C GLU A 138 -20.29 22.25 12.34
N GLU A 139 -20.27 21.57 13.48
CA GLU A 139 -20.10 22.21 14.79
C GLU A 139 -18.77 22.95 14.90
N GLY A 140 -17.74 22.52 14.17
CA GLY A 140 -16.41 23.11 14.17
C GLY A 140 -15.67 23.02 15.49
N ARG A 141 -16.14 22.14 16.42
CA ARG A 141 -15.47 21.88 17.69
C ARG A 141 -14.11 21.23 17.49
N LEU A 142 -14.00 20.34 16.51
CA LEU A 142 -12.78 19.67 16.10
C LEU A 142 -12.27 20.22 14.77
N ARG A 143 -10.95 20.32 14.61
CA ARG A 143 -10.28 20.74 13.38
C ARG A 143 -9.99 19.53 12.53
N MET A 144 -10.87 19.17 11.61
CA MET A 144 -10.90 17.88 10.97
C MET A 144 -10.28 17.88 9.56
N ALA A 145 -9.54 16.84 9.22
CA ALA A 145 -9.18 16.47 7.86
C ALA A 145 -9.52 15.00 7.62
N VAL A 146 -9.91 14.66 6.39
CA VAL A 146 -10.19 13.27 5.98
C VAL A 146 -9.13 12.82 4.98
N LEU A 147 -8.49 11.68 5.24
CA LEU A 147 -7.49 11.04 4.38
C LEU A 147 -8.16 9.93 3.56
N VAL A 148 -8.22 10.10 2.26
CA VAL A 148 -8.85 9.14 1.34
C VAL A 148 -7.77 8.31 0.65
N HIS A 149 -7.70 7.02 1.00
CA HIS A 149 -6.82 6.05 0.35
C HIS A 149 -7.42 5.51 -0.95
N LEU A 150 -8.71 5.19 -0.94
CA LEU A 150 -9.50 4.75 -2.09
C LEU A 150 -10.92 5.28 -1.91
N PRO A 151 -11.54 5.93 -2.92
CA PRO A 151 -12.94 6.27 -2.85
C PRO A 151 -13.80 5.02 -2.62
N LEU A 152 -14.76 5.10 -1.69
CA LEU A 152 -15.52 3.91 -1.24
C LEU A 152 -16.31 3.25 -2.38
N GLY A 153 -16.82 4.05 -3.31
CA GLY A 153 -17.56 3.56 -4.48
C GLY A 153 -16.68 2.97 -5.59
N ASP A 154 -15.36 3.18 -5.55
CA ASP A 154 -14.41 2.67 -6.55
C ASP A 154 -13.89 1.25 -6.20
N GLU A 155 -14.36 0.63 -5.09
CA GLU A 155 -14.04 -0.77 -4.79
C GLU A 155 -14.79 -1.69 -5.75
N THR A 156 -14.09 -2.71 -6.26
CA THR A 156 -14.67 -3.67 -7.22
C THR A 156 -15.41 -4.80 -6.50
N GLY A 157 -16.40 -5.38 -7.18
CA GLY A 157 -17.22 -6.46 -6.63
C GLY A 157 -18.37 -5.98 -5.74
N LEU A 158 -18.52 -4.66 -5.58
CA LEU A 158 -19.69 -4.10 -4.90
C LEU A 158 -20.93 -4.20 -5.80
N ASP A 159 -22.06 -4.51 -5.18
CA ASP A 159 -23.36 -4.32 -5.79
C ASP A 159 -23.54 -2.84 -6.15
N ALA A 160 -24.15 -2.54 -7.30
CA ALA A 160 -24.33 -1.17 -7.79
C ALA A 160 -25.09 -0.27 -6.79
N ALA A 161 -26.07 -0.82 -6.06
CA ALA A 161 -26.79 -0.10 -5.03
C ALA A 161 -25.91 0.21 -3.82
N VAL A 162 -25.06 -0.74 -3.42
CA VAL A 162 -24.08 -0.57 -2.32
C VAL A 162 -23.02 0.44 -2.70
N ALA A 163 -22.48 0.37 -3.92
CA ALA A 163 -21.51 1.35 -4.40
C ALA A 163 -22.10 2.77 -4.42
N ALA A 164 -23.32 2.94 -4.90
CA ALA A 164 -24.03 4.23 -4.91
C ALA A 164 -24.30 4.76 -3.49
N GLU A 165 -24.66 3.89 -2.55
CA GLU A 165 -24.84 4.26 -1.15
C GLU A 165 -23.54 4.77 -0.53
N LEU A 166 -22.44 4.02 -0.69
CA LEU A 166 -21.12 4.39 -0.17
C LEU A 166 -20.61 5.69 -0.79
N ASP A 167 -20.82 5.88 -2.11
CA ASP A 167 -20.48 7.13 -2.80
C ASP A 167 -21.26 8.34 -2.23
N ALA A 168 -22.54 8.17 -1.96
CA ALA A 168 -23.36 9.22 -1.37
C ALA A 168 -22.92 9.57 0.06
N ARG A 169 -22.58 8.57 0.87
CA ARG A 169 -22.05 8.76 2.23
C ARG A 169 -20.70 9.48 2.21
N GLU A 170 -19.78 9.03 1.36
CA GLU A 170 -18.47 9.66 1.17
C GLU A 170 -18.63 11.12 0.74
N ARG A 171 -19.48 11.39 -0.25
CA ARG A 171 -19.78 12.76 -0.71
C ARG A 171 -20.25 13.66 0.42
N ALA A 172 -21.13 13.17 1.29
CA ALA A 172 -21.65 13.94 2.43
C ALA A 172 -20.51 14.33 3.38
N VAL A 173 -19.66 13.37 3.75
CA VAL A 173 -18.52 13.61 4.66
C VAL A 173 -17.49 14.55 4.04
N LEU A 174 -17.07 14.30 2.80
CA LEU A 174 -16.03 15.09 2.14
C LEU A 174 -16.46 16.54 1.87
N ARG A 175 -17.75 16.77 1.62
CA ARG A 175 -18.31 18.13 1.50
C ARG A 175 -18.31 18.88 2.83
N ALA A 176 -18.56 18.19 3.93
CA ALA A 176 -18.55 18.80 5.28
C ALA A 176 -17.12 19.02 5.79
N ALA A 177 -16.16 18.13 5.48
CA ALA A 177 -14.80 18.18 6.00
C ALA A 177 -14.08 19.47 5.58
N PRO A 178 -13.40 20.18 6.48
CA PRO A 178 -12.63 21.40 6.17
C PRO A 178 -11.46 21.15 5.19
N ALA A 179 -10.83 19.98 5.27
CA ALA A 179 -9.78 19.56 4.34
C ALA A 179 -9.91 18.08 4.01
N VAL A 180 -9.56 17.71 2.77
CA VAL A 180 -9.47 16.35 2.26
C VAL A 180 -8.06 16.11 1.78
N ILE A 181 -7.47 14.98 2.13
CA ILE A 181 -6.14 14.58 1.72
C ILE A 181 -6.29 13.34 0.85
N ALA A 182 -5.64 13.33 -0.31
CA ALA A 182 -5.65 12.21 -1.25
C ALA A 182 -4.21 11.74 -1.52
N THR A 183 -4.06 10.52 -2.00
CA THR A 183 -2.76 9.85 -2.15
C THR A 183 -2.05 10.14 -3.47
N SER A 184 -2.66 10.94 -4.38
CA SER A 184 -2.06 11.35 -5.67
C SER A 184 -2.77 12.58 -6.23
N ASP A 185 -2.16 13.25 -7.21
CA ASP A 185 -2.80 14.33 -7.94
C ASP A 185 -3.99 13.81 -8.78
N TRP A 186 -3.91 12.59 -9.30
CA TRP A 186 -5.05 11.94 -9.94
C TRP A 186 -6.23 11.81 -8.97
N ALA A 187 -5.98 11.31 -7.75
CA ALA A 187 -7.03 11.14 -6.74
C ALA A 187 -7.62 12.50 -6.32
N VAL A 188 -6.80 13.57 -6.21
CA VAL A 188 -7.30 14.93 -6.00
C VAL A 188 -8.27 15.33 -7.10
N ARG A 189 -7.88 15.20 -8.37
CA ARG A 189 -8.76 15.55 -9.51
C ARG A 189 -10.04 14.72 -9.51
N ARG A 190 -9.93 13.42 -9.21
CA ARG A 190 -11.07 12.48 -9.13
C ARG A 190 -12.07 12.92 -8.06
N LEU A 191 -11.60 13.21 -6.82
CA LEU A 191 -12.44 13.64 -5.71
C LEU A 191 -13.09 15.01 -5.98
N VAL A 192 -12.32 15.98 -6.49
CA VAL A 192 -12.83 17.31 -6.87
C VAL A 192 -13.94 17.20 -7.90
N SER A 193 -13.71 16.49 -9.01
CA SER A 193 -14.67 16.41 -10.11
C SER A 193 -15.90 15.58 -9.74
N HIS A 194 -15.71 14.44 -9.06
CA HIS A 194 -16.78 13.48 -8.78
C HIS A 194 -17.70 13.95 -7.64
N HIS A 195 -17.13 14.45 -6.55
CA HIS A 195 -17.91 14.93 -5.40
C HIS A 195 -18.25 16.41 -5.44
N GLY A 196 -17.74 17.16 -6.42
CA GLY A 196 -17.95 18.61 -6.53
C GLY A 196 -17.31 19.37 -5.37
N LEU A 197 -16.09 18.98 -4.97
CA LEU A 197 -15.36 19.62 -3.88
C LEU A 197 -14.65 20.89 -4.38
N ALA A 198 -14.50 21.89 -3.51
CA ALA A 198 -13.68 23.06 -3.79
C ALA A 198 -12.19 22.63 -3.89
N PRO A 199 -11.48 22.97 -5.00
CA PRO A 199 -10.12 22.49 -5.24
C PRO A 199 -9.12 22.90 -4.15
N ASP A 200 -9.32 24.04 -3.51
CA ASP A 200 -8.48 24.56 -2.42
C ASP A 200 -8.59 23.76 -1.11
N ARG A 201 -9.57 22.86 -1.01
CA ARG A 201 -9.78 21.98 0.15
C ARG A 201 -9.21 20.58 -0.04
N VAL A 202 -8.82 20.20 -1.26
CA VAL A 202 -8.34 18.85 -1.56
C VAL A 202 -6.85 18.90 -1.86
N HIS A 203 -6.05 18.16 -1.11
CA HIS A 203 -4.60 18.23 -1.14
C HIS A 203 -3.98 16.86 -1.41
N ALA A 204 -2.93 16.82 -2.23
CA ALA A 204 -2.17 15.60 -2.43
C ALA A 204 -1.13 15.40 -1.31
N ALA A 205 -1.05 14.19 -0.79
CA ALA A 205 0.06 13.71 0.02
C ALA A 205 0.43 12.29 -0.47
N ALA A 206 1.20 12.23 -1.54
CA ALA A 206 1.57 10.97 -2.16
C ALA A 206 2.41 10.09 -1.21
N PRO A 207 2.21 8.75 -1.19
CA PRO A 207 3.05 7.85 -0.43
C PRO A 207 4.51 7.97 -0.82
N GLY A 208 5.39 7.96 0.18
CA GLY A 208 6.82 7.86 -0.06
C GLY A 208 7.26 6.44 -0.38
N ALA A 209 8.45 6.30 -0.94
CA ALA A 209 9.14 5.04 -1.07
C ALA A 209 10.40 5.02 -0.18
N ASP A 210 10.66 3.90 0.47
CA ASP A 210 11.90 3.73 1.23
C ASP A 210 13.07 3.49 0.28
N ILE A 211 14.23 4.03 0.63
CA ILE A 211 15.47 3.70 -0.07
C ILE A 211 15.74 2.21 0.12
N ALA A 212 15.92 1.49 -0.98
CA ALA A 212 16.18 0.06 -0.96
C ALA A 212 17.43 -0.28 -1.80
N PRO A 213 18.11 -1.40 -1.53
CA PRO A 213 19.13 -1.93 -2.41
C PRO A 213 18.58 -2.19 -3.83
N LEU A 214 19.45 -2.12 -4.84
CA LEU A 214 19.06 -2.57 -6.18
C LEU A 214 18.74 -4.07 -6.15
N ALA A 215 17.63 -4.45 -6.77
CA ALA A 215 17.30 -5.86 -6.94
C ALA A 215 18.32 -6.52 -7.88
N PRO A 216 19.00 -7.59 -7.45
CA PRO A 216 19.86 -8.37 -8.34
C PRO A 216 19.07 -9.05 -9.45
N GLY A 217 17.81 -9.42 -9.18
CA GLY A 217 16.99 -10.24 -10.05
C GLY A 217 17.48 -11.70 -10.09
N THR A 218 17.07 -12.42 -11.13
CA THR A 218 17.54 -13.79 -11.40
C THR A 218 18.47 -13.84 -12.62
N ASP A 219 17.93 -14.15 -13.79
CA ASP A 219 18.62 -14.09 -15.07
C ASP A 219 18.45 -12.75 -15.80
N GLY A 220 17.74 -11.85 -15.16
CA GLY A 220 17.41 -10.53 -15.70
C GLY A 220 16.19 -10.50 -16.60
N VAL A 221 15.41 -11.59 -16.70
CA VAL A 221 14.29 -11.74 -17.65
C VAL A 221 13.10 -12.47 -17.04
N SER A 222 13.32 -13.65 -16.43
CA SER A 222 12.30 -14.69 -16.31
C SER A 222 11.46 -14.60 -15.03
N ARG A 223 11.90 -13.88 -13.99
CA ARG A 223 11.18 -13.81 -12.73
C ARG A 223 10.24 -12.60 -12.67
N LEU A 224 8.95 -12.86 -12.73
CA LEU A 224 7.89 -11.86 -12.60
C LEU A 224 7.40 -11.79 -11.15
N LEU A 225 6.99 -10.59 -10.72
CA LEU A 225 6.45 -10.34 -9.39
C LEU A 225 5.17 -9.50 -9.49
N CYS A 226 4.13 -9.90 -8.78
CA CYS A 226 2.95 -9.08 -8.52
C CYS A 226 2.75 -8.95 -7.01
N VAL A 227 2.80 -7.73 -6.48
CA VAL A 227 2.57 -7.44 -5.06
C VAL A 227 1.25 -6.70 -4.90
N ALA A 228 0.21 -7.42 -4.50
CA ALA A 228 -1.13 -6.88 -4.29
C ALA A 228 -1.99 -7.88 -3.51
N ALA A 229 -2.91 -7.42 -2.67
CA ALA A 229 -3.95 -8.28 -2.12
C ALA A 229 -4.68 -9.03 -3.26
N VAL A 230 -5.03 -10.28 -3.05
CA VAL A 230 -5.70 -11.09 -4.07
C VAL A 230 -7.20 -10.79 -4.04
N THR A 231 -7.60 -9.82 -4.86
CA THR A 231 -8.97 -9.32 -4.95
C THR A 231 -9.33 -9.01 -6.41
N PRO A 232 -10.62 -8.99 -6.80
CA PRO A 232 -11.04 -8.66 -8.15
C PRO A 232 -10.44 -7.33 -8.66
N ARG A 233 -10.38 -6.30 -7.82
CA ARG A 233 -9.83 -4.97 -8.16
C ARG A 233 -8.39 -5.01 -8.65
N LYS A 234 -7.59 -5.97 -8.15
CA LYS A 234 -6.18 -6.11 -8.53
C LYS A 234 -5.96 -6.90 -9.83
N GLY A 235 -7.02 -7.51 -10.36
CA GLY A 235 -7.04 -8.07 -11.72
C GLY A 235 -6.07 -9.22 -11.98
N GLN A 236 -5.65 -9.98 -10.95
CA GLN A 236 -4.68 -11.06 -11.12
C GLN A 236 -5.15 -12.14 -12.11
N HIS A 237 -6.47 -12.32 -12.30
CA HIS A 237 -7.00 -13.23 -13.32
C HIS A 237 -6.59 -12.79 -14.74
N ARG A 238 -6.51 -11.48 -15.02
CA ARG A 238 -6.02 -10.97 -16.31
C ARG A 238 -4.53 -11.24 -16.51
N LEU A 239 -3.77 -11.19 -15.40
CA LEU A 239 -2.36 -11.59 -15.45
C LEU A 239 -2.23 -13.09 -15.75
N VAL A 240 -3.03 -13.96 -15.12
CA VAL A 240 -3.03 -15.40 -15.40
C VAL A 240 -3.37 -15.68 -16.86
N GLU A 241 -4.43 -15.04 -17.41
CA GLU A 241 -4.81 -15.17 -18.82
C GLU A 241 -3.67 -14.72 -19.76
N ALA A 242 -3.01 -13.60 -19.45
CA ALA A 242 -1.88 -13.11 -20.24
C ALA A 242 -0.67 -14.04 -20.17
N LEU A 243 -0.36 -14.59 -18.97
CA LEU A 243 0.72 -15.54 -18.77
C LEU A 243 0.46 -16.88 -19.48
N ALA A 244 -0.79 -17.34 -19.52
CA ALA A 244 -1.19 -18.51 -20.29
C ALA A 244 -0.92 -18.30 -21.80
N ALA A 245 -1.16 -17.09 -22.34
CA ALA A 245 -0.89 -16.78 -23.74
C ALA A 245 0.60 -16.74 -24.10
N VAL A 246 1.49 -16.72 -23.11
CA VAL A 246 2.96 -16.75 -23.28
C VAL A 246 3.59 -17.97 -22.59
N ALA A 247 2.83 -19.04 -22.42
CA ALA A 247 3.30 -20.27 -21.75
C ALA A 247 4.45 -20.96 -22.51
N ASP A 248 4.62 -20.67 -23.80
CA ASP A 248 5.74 -21.11 -24.63
C ASP A 248 7.10 -20.51 -24.24
N LEU A 249 7.11 -19.45 -23.41
CA LEU A 249 8.32 -18.73 -23.00
C LEU A 249 8.74 -19.15 -21.57
N PRO A 250 10.04 -19.05 -21.21
CA PRO A 250 10.53 -19.41 -19.89
C PRO A 250 10.28 -18.24 -18.91
N TRP A 251 9.31 -18.39 -18.02
CA TRP A 251 9.01 -17.46 -16.93
C TRP A 251 8.53 -18.17 -15.69
N SER A 252 8.63 -17.50 -14.56
CA SER A 252 7.93 -17.81 -13.32
C SER A 252 7.36 -16.55 -12.70
N CYS A 253 6.27 -16.64 -11.96
CA CYS A 253 5.58 -15.48 -11.38
C CYS A 253 5.17 -15.76 -9.93
N ALA A 254 5.50 -14.82 -9.03
CA ALA A 254 5.00 -14.84 -7.66
C ALA A 254 3.88 -13.78 -7.52
N LEU A 255 2.72 -14.22 -7.03
CA LEU A 255 1.62 -13.35 -6.59
C LEU A 255 1.68 -13.23 -5.07
N VAL A 256 2.21 -12.11 -4.60
CA VAL A 256 2.42 -11.82 -3.17
C VAL A 256 1.32 -10.92 -2.66
N GLY A 257 0.54 -11.39 -1.67
CA GLY A 257 -0.51 -10.58 -1.06
C GLY A 257 -1.51 -11.36 -0.23
N GLY A 258 -2.34 -10.65 0.53
CA GLY A 258 -3.37 -11.25 1.38
C GLY A 258 -4.38 -12.06 0.57
N LEU A 259 -4.76 -13.23 1.11
CA LEU A 259 -5.71 -14.17 0.50
C LEU A 259 -7.06 -14.19 1.23
N GLY A 260 -7.21 -13.44 2.32
CA GLY A 260 -8.37 -13.51 3.20
C GLY A 260 -9.50 -12.53 2.86
N GLN A 261 -9.27 -11.53 2.02
CA GLN A 261 -10.26 -10.49 1.72
C GLN A 261 -11.39 -10.99 0.82
N ASP A 262 -11.09 -11.89 -0.13
CA ASP A 262 -12.06 -12.46 -1.05
C ASP A 262 -11.71 -13.93 -1.33
N PRO A 263 -12.15 -14.87 -0.46
CA PRO A 263 -11.87 -16.29 -0.63
C PRO A 263 -12.44 -16.90 -1.92
N GLU A 264 -13.56 -16.38 -2.42
CA GLU A 264 -14.19 -16.86 -3.66
C GLU A 264 -13.33 -16.49 -4.87
N TYR A 265 -12.83 -15.26 -4.91
CA TYR A 265 -11.91 -14.82 -5.95
C TYR A 265 -10.58 -15.61 -5.90
N VAL A 266 -10.06 -15.90 -4.71
CA VAL A 266 -8.86 -16.75 -4.56
C VAL A 266 -9.11 -18.16 -5.08
N ALA A 267 -10.28 -18.73 -4.80
CA ALA A 267 -10.66 -20.06 -5.32
C ALA A 267 -10.79 -20.04 -6.86
N HIS A 268 -11.42 -19.00 -7.41
CA HIS A 268 -11.51 -18.76 -8.85
C HIS A 268 -10.12 -18.67 -9.49
N LEU A 269 -9.23 -17.85 -8.92
CA LEU A 269 -7.86 -17.66 -9.44
C LEU A 269 -7.06 -18.97 -9.45
N ARG A 270 -7.13 -19.76 -8.37
CA ARG A 270 -6.53 -21.11 -8.30
C ARG A 270 -7.12 -22.04 -9.36
N GLY A 271 -8.43 -21.96 -9.59
CA GLY A 271 -9.10 -22.71 -10.67
C GLY A 271 -8.55 -22.35 -12.05
N LEU A 272 -8.37 -21.05 -12.31
CA LEU A 272 -7.85 -20.54 -13.57
C LEU A 272 -6.38 -20.97 -13.79
N ILE A 273 -5.54 -20.90 -12.76
CA ILE A 273 -4.14 -21.35 -12.82
C ILE A 273 -4.08 -22.83 -13.22
N ARG A 274 -4.89 -23.71 -12.58
CA ARG A 274 -4.97 -25.14 -12.92
C ARG A 274 -5.51 -25.36 -14.34
N ALA A 275 -6.55 -24.64 -14.73
CA ALA A 275 -7.13 -24.79 -16.06
C ALA A 275 -6.13 -24.49 -17.20
N HIS A 276 -5.14 -23.64 -16.94
CA HIS A 276 -4.07 -23.31 -17.88
C HIS A 276 -2.79 -24.12 -17.67
N GLY A 277 -2.72 -25.04 -16.67
CA GLY A 277 -1.53 -25.85 -16.38
C GLY A 277 -0.33 -24.99 -15.92
N LEU A 278 -0.56 -23.97 -15.11
CA LEU A 278 0.47 -23.01 -14.71
C LEU A 278 0.93 -23.18 -13.25
N GLU A 279 0.55 -24.26 -12.56
CA GLU A 279 0.81 -24.49 -11.13
C GLU A 279 2.30 -24.50 -10.78
N ASP A 280 3.14 -25.05 -11.66
CA ASP A 280 4.60 -25.13 -11.45
C ASP A 280 5.33 -23.79 -11.72
N ARG A 281 4.63 -22.79 -12.26
CA ARG A 281 5.23 -21.53 -12.72
C ARG A 281 4.64 -20.29 -12.06
N LEU A 282 3.44 -20.40 -11.50
CA LEU A 282 2.71 -19.29 -10.90
C LEU A 282 2.31 -19.64 -9.47
N GLU A 283 2.87 -18.94 -8.52
CA GLU A 283 2.70 -19.18 -7.09
C GLU A 283 1.89 -18.08 -6.41
N LEU A 284 0.83 -18.45 -5.66
CA LEU A 284 0.16 -17.58 -4.69
C LEU A 284 0.84 -17.76 -3.34
N THR A 285 1.75 -16.85 -3.00
CA THR A 285 2.60 -16.98 -1.80
C THR A 285 1.88 -16.64 -0.49
N GLY A 286 0.72 -15.97 -0.58
CA GLY A 286 0.09 -15.34 0.58
C GLY A 286 0.76 -13.99 0.96
N PRO A 287 0.36 -13.41 2.11
CA PRO A 287 0.89 -12.13 2.55
C PRO A 287 2.35 -12.24 2.98
N GLN A 288 3.15 -11.27 2.59
CA GLN A 288 4.55 -11.14 3.01
C GLN A 288 4.84 -9.75 3.54
N SER A 289 5.79 -9.64 4.46
CA SER A 289 6.29 -8.39 5.01
C SER A 289 7.76 -8.50 5.40
N GLY A 290 8.43 -7.35 5.64
CA GLY A 290 9.83 -7.33 6.06
C GLY A 290 10.75 -8.12 5.13
N ALA A 291 11.65 -8.92 5.68
CA ALA A 291 12.67 -9.64 4.93
C ALA A 291 12.12 -10.60 3.86
N ALA A 292 10.92 -11.19 4.06
CA ALA A 292 10.31 -12.08 3.06
C ALA A 292 9.86 -11.28 1.83
N LEU A 293 9.21 -10.13 2.03
CA LEU A 293 8.82 -9.24 0.93
C LEU A 293 10.05 -8.66 0.22
N ASP A 294 11.07 -8.26 0.97
CA ASP A 294 12.33 -7.77 0.41
C ASP A 294 13.02 -8.83 -0.46
N ALA A 295 12.99 -10.10 -0.04
CA ALA A 295 13.53 -11.21 -0.83
C ALA A 295 12.74 -11.43 -2.13
N SER A 296 11.40 -11.29 -2.09
CA SER A 296 10.57 -11.38 -3.29
C SER A 296 10.87 -10.27 -4.29
N TYR A 297 11.03 -9.03 -3.83
CA TYR A 297 11.49 -7.94 -4.69
C TYR A 297 12.91 -8.17 -5.20
N ALA A 298 13.83 -8.61 -4.34
CA ALA A 298 15.24 -8.83 -4.74
C ALA A 298 15.38 -9.86 -5.86
N ALA A 299 14.50 -10.87 -5.89
CA ALA A 299 14.48 -11.88 -6.94
C ALA A 299 13.76 -11.45 -8.23
N ALA A 300 13.06 -10.33 -8.24
CA ALA A 300 12.22 -9.93 -9.37
C ALA A 300 13.02 -9.28 -10.51
N ASP A 301 12.71 -9.67 -11.74
CA ASP A 301 13.23 -9.04 -12.96
C ASP A 301 12.27 -8.02 -13.55
N LEU A 302 10.96 -8.23 -13.38
CA LEU A 302 9.88 -7.35 -13.80
C LEU A 302 8.74 -7.39 -12.78
N MET A 303 8.26 -6.23 -12.37
CA MET A 303 7.01 -6.09 -11.61
C MET A 303 5.83 -5.99 -12.57
N VAL A 304 4.74 -6.75 -12.31
CA VAL A 304 3.51 -6.71 -13.11
C VAL A 304 2.32 -6.39 -12.21
N LEU A 305 1.54 -5.36 -12.56
CA LEU A 305 0.35 -4.96 -11.81
C LEU A 305 -0.82 -4.70 -12.77
N THR A 306 -1.88 -5.51 -12.66
CA THR A 306 -3.00 -5.54 -13.61
C THR A 306 -4.30 -4.98 -13.04
N SER A 307 -4.20 -4.04 -12.10
CA SER A 307 -5.32 -3.47 -11.35
C SER A 307 -6.34 -2.78 -12.25
N TYR A 308 -7.60 -2.82 -11.84
CA TYR A 308 -8.70 -2.04 -12.44
C TYR A 308 -8.82 -0.63 -11.86
N ALA A 309 -8.42 -0.47 -10.61
CA ALA A 309 -8.41 0.82 -9.92
C ALA A 309 -7.23 0.91 -8.94
N GLU A 310 -6.52 2.03 -8.98
CA GLU A 310 -5.44 2.39 -8.07
C GLU A 310 -5.43 3.91 -7.86
N THR A 311 -5.38 4.32 -6.63
CA THR A 311 -5.23 5.75 -6.32
C THR A 311 -3.79 6.22 -6.40
N TYR A 312 -2.81 5.31 -6.22
CA TYR A 312 -1.38 5.59 -6.39
C TYR A 312 -0.62 4.39 -6.95
N GLY A 313 -0.51 3.28 -6.20
CA GLY A 313 0.26 2.10 -6.58
C GLY A 313 1.61 2.04 -5.84
N MET A 314 1.58 1.94 -4.51
CA MET A 314 2.79 1.86 -3.68
C MET A 314 3.74 0.74 -4.11
N ALA A 315 3.21 -0.44 -4.47
CA ALA A 315 4.02 -1.56 -4.95
C ALA A 315 4.85 -1.20 -6.20
N VAL A 316 4.34 -0.31 -7.07
CA VAL A 316 5.07 0.21 -8.23
C VAL A 316 6.28 1.05 -7.78
N THR A 317 6.08 1.97 -6.86
CA THR A 317 7.20 2.80 -6.36
C THR A 317 8.18 2.00 -5.52
N GLU A 318 7.75 0.97 -4.79
CA GLU A 318 8.63 0.02 -4.09
C GLU A 318 9.50 -0.79 -5.06
N ALA A 319 8.94 -1.24 -6.19
CA ALA A 319 9.69 -1.90 -7.26
C ALA A 319 10.71 -0.94 -7.90
N LEU A 320 10.28 0.28 -8.25
CA LEU A 320 11.15 1.31 -8.82
C LEU A 320 12.25 1.75 -7.85
N ALA A 321 11.99 1.80 -6.54
CA ALA A 321 13.01 2.06 -5.52
C ALA A 321 14.11 0.99 -5.49
N ARG A 322 13.83 -0.20 -6.01
CA ARG A 322 14.78 -1.31 -6.19
C ARG A 322 15.33 -1.41 -7.61
N GLY A 323 14.97 -0.47 -8.50
CA GLY A 323 15.40 -0.45 -9.90
C GLY A 323 14.75 -1.54 -10.76
N ILE A 324 13.63 -2.10 -10.32
CA ILE A 324 12.85 -3.10 -11.05
C ILE A 324 11.91 -2.35 -12.01
N PRO A 325 11.94 -2.63 -13.32
CA PRO A 325 10.98 -2.06 -14.26
C PRO A 325 9.57 -2.62 -14.02
N VAL A 326 8.57 -1.89 -14.54
CA VAL A 326 7.16 -2.19 -14.26
C VAL A 326 6.38 -2.37 -15.56
N LEU A 327 5.48 -3.36 -15.58
CA LEU A 327 4.38 -3.46 -16.53
C LEU A 327 3.07 -3.29 -15.73
N ALA A 328 2.29 -2.25 -16.00
CA ALA A 328 1.08 -1.98 -15.28
C ALA A 328 -0.06 -1.53 -16.18
N THR A 329 -1.29 -1.63 -15.67
CA THR A 329 -2.45 -1.04 -16.33
C THR A 329 -2.43 0.48 -16.25
N ASP A 330 -2.92 1.16 -17.27
CA ASP A 330 -3.06 2.62 -17.34
C ASP A 330 -4.35 3.05 -16.63
N VAL A 331 -4.33 2.97 -15.29
CA VAL A 331 -5.49 3.32 -14.45
C VAL A 331 -5.08 4.20 -13.28
N GLY A 332 -5.95 5.13 -12.93
CA GLY A 332 -5.84 5.89 -11.69
C GLY A 332 -4.52 6.65 -11.54
N GLY A 333 -3.88 6.46 -10.41
CA GLY A 333 -2.58 7.04 -10.06
C GLY A 333 -1.37 6.25 -10.56
N LEU A 334 -1.55 5.10 -11.25
CA LEU A 334 -0.42 4.30 -11.75
C LEU A 334 0.51 5.06 -12.71
N PRO A 335 0.02 5.88 -13.66
CA PRO A 335 0.89 6.71 -14.48
C PRO A 335 1.76 7.68 -13.66
N GLU A 336 1.24 8.24 -12.57
CA GLU A 336 1.99 9.11 -11.67
C GLU A 336 3.06 8.31 -10.88
N ALA A 337 2.72 7.12 -10.40
CA ALA A 337 3.65 6.23 -9.67
C ALA A 337 4.80 5.77 -10.56
N VAL A 338 4.52 5.33 -11.78
CA VAL A 338 5.54 5.00 -12.79
C VAL A 338 6.38 6.22 -13.08
N GLY A 339 5.76 7.33 -13.44
CA GLY A 339 6.40 8.61 -13.71
C GLY A 339 7.51 8.54 -14.77
N ARG A 340 8.48 9.46 -14.65
CA ARG A 340 9.65 9.51 -15.53
C ARG A 340 10.94 9.61 -14.70
N ALA A 341 12.00 9.06 -15.23
CA ALA A 341 13.35 9.25 -14.71
C ALA A 341 13.85 10.69 -14.99
N PRO A 342 14.86 11.20 -14.27
CA PRO A 342 15.40 12.56 -14.50
C PRO A 342 15.91 12.80 -15.91
N ASP A 343 16.34 11.76 -16.62
CA ASP A 343 16.78 11.79 -18.01
C ASP A 343 15.61 11.71 -19.01
N GLY A 344 14.36 11.69 -18.55
CA GLY A 344 13.14 11.57 -19.34
C GLY A 344 12.75 10.12 -19.67
N GLY A 345 13.56 9.13 -19.33
CA GLY A 345 13.27 7.71 -19.54
C GLY A 345 12.00 7.27 -18.79
N VAL A 346 11.23 6.37 -19.39
CA VAL A 346 10.04 5.79 -18.78
C VAL A 346 10.40 4.42 -18.19
N PRO A 347 10.25 4.21 -16.88
CA PRO A 347 10.71 3.00 -16.20
C PRO A 347 9.74 1.82 -16.29
N GLY A 348 8.66 1.96 -17.04
CA GLY A 348 7.61 0.96 -17.15
C GLY A 348 6.84 1.05 -18.43
N ILE A 349 5.97 0.07 -18.63
CA ILE A 349 5.01 -0.01 -19.72
C ILE A 349 3.61 0.10 -19.13
N LEU A 350 2.78 0.96 -19.69
CA LEU A 350 1.37 1.09 -19.32
C LEU A 350 0.51 0.51 -20.43
N VAL A 351 -0.43 -0.37 -20.05
CA VAL A 351 -1.36 -1.03 -20.97
C VAL A 351 -2.82 -0.72 -20.59
N PRO A 352 -3.74 -0.75 -21.56
CA PRO A 352 -5.16 -0.59 -21.24
C PRO A 352 -5.62 -1.65 -20.22
N PRO A 353 -6.48 -1.29 -19.24
CA PRO A 353 -7.07 -2.26 -18.34
C PRO A 353 -7.94 -3.26 -19.10
N GLU A 354 -8.26 -4.39 -18.46
CA GLU A 354 -9.14 -5.43 -19.02
C GLU A 354 -8.66 -6.06 -20.35
N ASN A 355 -7.40 -5.88 -20.69
CA ASN A 355 -6.84 -6.35 -21.96
C ASN A 355 -5.66 -7.33 -21.75
N PRO A 356 -5.94 -8.62 -21.45
CA PRO A 356 -4.89 -9.62 -21.27
C PRO A 356 -4.04 -9.83 -22.52
N ALA A 357 -4.58 -9.58 -23.72
CA ALA A 357 -3.82 -9.68 -24.97
C ALA A 357 -2.75 -8.57 -25.07
N ALA A 358 -3.05 -7.35 -24.64
CA ALA A 358 -2.04 -6.28 -24.56
C ALA A 358 -0.96 -6.61 -23.54
N ILE A 359 -1.32 -7.13 -22.36
CA ILE A 359 -0.36 -7.58 -21.35
C ILE A 359 0.55 -8.68 -21.93
N ALA A 360 -0.04 -9.68 -22.61
CA ALA A 360 0.72 -10.77 -23.25
C ALA A 360 1.67 -10.28 -24.35
N ALA A 361 1.24 -9.29 -25.16
CA ALA A 361 2.08 -8.69 -26.20
C ALA A 361 3.31 -7.99 -25.61
N GLU A 362 3.12 -7.21 -24.54
CA GLU A 362 4.22 -6.53 -23.85
C GLU A 362 5.15 -7.51 -23.12
N LEU A 363 4.60 -8.60 -22.55
CA LEU A 363 5.41 -9.69 -21.99
C LEU A 363 6.24 -10.37 -23.07
N ARG A 364 5.70 -10.62 -24.29
CA ARG A 364 6.50 -11.16 -25.41
C ARG A 364 7.63 -10.22 -25.80
N GLY A 365 7.38 -8.91 -25.87
CA GLY A 365 8.41 -7.89 -26.09
C GLY A 365 9.48 -7.93 -24.98
N TRP A 366 9.05 -7.99 -23.69
CA TRP A 366 9.96 -8.12 -22.56
C TRP A 366 10.85 -9.37 -22.66
N PHE A 367 10.30 -10.53 -22.97
CA PHE A 367 11.06 -11.79 -23.06
C PHE A 367 11.95 -11.85 -24.33
N GLY A 368 11.47 -11.33 -25.49
CA GLY A 368 12.15 -11.44 -26.75
C GLY A 368 13.22 -10.36 -27.01
N GLU A 369 12.98 -9.12 -26.53
CA GLU A 369 13.77 -7.95 -26.94
C GLU A 369 14.72 -7.46 -25.85
N ALA A 370 16.00 -7.79 -25.97
CA ALA A 370 17.03 -7.36 -25.00
C ALA A 370 17.16 -5.84 -24.90
N ASP A 371 16.88 -5.09 -25.97
CA ASP A 371 16.94 -3.63 -26.00
C ASP A 371 15.82 -3.00 -25.19
N VAL A 372 14.62 -3.57 -25.24
CA VAL A 372 13.48 -3.16 -24.40
C VAL A 372 13.86 -3.32 -22.93
N ARG A 373 14.37 -4.50 -22.55
CA ARG A 373 14.81 -4.76 -21.17
C ARG A 373 15.90 -3.80 -20.71
N ARG A 374 16.94 -3.58 -21.52
CA ARG A 374 18.04 -2.66 -21.17
C ARG A 374 17.52 -1.24 -20.93
N ARG A 375 16.68 -0.74 -21.81
CA ARG A 375 16.08 0.59 -21.72
C ARG A 375 15.23 0.74 -20.46
N LEU A 376 14.33 -0.21 -20.20
CA LEU A 376 13.43 -0.17 -19.03
C LEU A 376 14.21 -0.27 -17.72
N LYS A 377 15.19 -1.17 -17.62
CA LYS A 377 16.05 -1.32 -16.45
C LYS A 377 16.89 -0.07 -16.19
N ALA A 378 17.45 0.54 -17.21
CA ALA A 378 18.19 1.80 -17.07
C ALA A 378 17.29 2.92 -16.55
N ALA A 379 16.10 3.07 -17.13
CA ALA A 379 15.12 4.06 -16.68
C ALA A 379 14.62 3.79 -15.26
N ALA A 380 14.37 2.52 -14.86
CA ALA A 380 13.96 2.17 -13.52
C ALA A 380 15.06 2.49 -12.48
N ARG A 381 16.31 2.23 -12.79
CA ARG A 381 17.45 2.60 -11.95
C ARG A 381 17.60 4.12 -11.82
N SER A 382 17.44 4.87 -12.90
CA SER A 382 17.49 6.34 -12.91
C SER A 382 16.31 6.95 -12.13
N ARG A 383 15.11 6.37 -12.24
CA ARG A 383 13.88 6.83 -11.57
C ARG A 383 13.98 6.84 -10.04
N ARG A 384 14.79 5.95 -9.45
CA ARG A 384 15.03 5.90 -7.98
C ARG A 384 15.38 7.26 -7.39
N ALA A 385 16.19 8.04 -8.10
CA ALA A 385 16.63 9.36 -7.64
C ALA A 385 15.52 10.41 -7.59
N ALA A 386 14.42 10.16 -8.30
CA ALA A 386 13.27 11.06 -8.37
C ALA A 386 12.04 10.56 -7.59
N LEU A 387 12.17 9.44 -6.86
CA LEU A 387 11.11 8.98 -5.96
C LEU A 387 11.10 9.84 -4.69
N GLY A 388 9.91 10.30 -4.30
CA GLY A 388 9.72 10.95 -3.01
C GLY A 388 9.88 9.96 -1.86
N GLY A 389 10.55 10.38 -0.79
CA GLY A 389 10.59 9.61 0.47
C GLY A 389 9.39 9.95 1.37
N TRP A 390 9.18 9.15 2.40
CA TRP A 390 8.09 9.34 3.37
C TRP A 390 8.14 10.69 4.10
N ALA A 391 9.32 11.30 4.20
CA ALA A 391 9.47 12.65 4.74
C ALA A 391 8.66 13.68 3.94
N SER A 392 8.58 13.55 2.60
CA SER A 392 7.77 14.45 1.77
C SER A 392 6.26 14.25 2.00
N THR A 393 5.82 13.00 2.22
CA THR A 393 4.45 12.67 2.60
C THR A 393 4.06 13.35 3.91
N ALA A 394 4.88 13.14 4.96
CA ALA A 394 4.67 13.73 6.28
C ALA A 394 4.71 15.27 6.24
N GLN A 395 5.58 15.86 5.42
CA GLN A 395 5.67 17.31 5.22
C GLN A 395 4.38 17.86 4.61
N SER A 396 3.86 17.22 3.55
CA SER A 396 2.61 17.59 2.88
C SER A 396 1.43 17.52 3.85
N LEU A 397 1.30 16.40 4.57
CA LEU A 397 0.28 16.24 5.62
C LEU A 397 0.38 17.31 6.70
N ALA A 398 1.57 17.55 7.25
CA ALA A 398 1.82 18.56 8.27
C ALA A 398 1.44 19.97 7.78
N ALA A 399 1.65 20.27 6.49
CA ALA A 399 1.28 21.54 5.90
C ALA A 399 -0.25 21.72 5.86
N VAL A 400 -1.00 20.67 5.50
CA VAL A 400 -2.48 20.67 5.52
C VAL A 400 -2.99 20.85 6.95
N LEU A 401 -2.49 20.06 7.90
CA LEU A 401 -2.92 20.14 9.31
C LEU A 401 -2.68 21.52 9.93
N ARG A 402 -1.61 22.24 9.55
CA ARG A 402 -1.36 23.60 10.01
C ARG A 402 -2.40 24.62 9.51
N ARG A 403 -2.96 24.39 8.31
CA ARG A 403 -3.90 25.29 7.65
C ARG A 403 -5.35 25.03 8.03
N LEU A 404 -5.64 23.97 8.79
CA LEU A 404 -7.00 23.72 9.25
C LEU A 404 -7.55 24.94 10.02
N PRO A 405 -8.79 25.37 9.74
CA PRO A 405 -9.38 26.54 10.36
C PRO A 405 -9.45 26.37 11.89
N THR A 406 -9.25 27.47 12.61
CA THR A 406 -9.37 27.53 14.09
C THR A 406 -10.78 27.87 14.54
N GLU A 407 -11.61 28.38 13.63
CA GLU A 407 -13.01 28.73 13.89
C GLU A 407 -13.94 27.92 13.01
N PRO A 408 -15.16 27.61 13.47
CA PRO A 408 -16.16 26.92 12.65
C PRO A 408 -16.47 27.74 11.39
N ARG A 409 -16.62 27.09 10.26
CA ARG A 409 -17.14 27.73 9.05
C ARG A 409 -18.60 28.13 9.31
N ARG A 410 -18.89 29.42 9.32
CA ARG A 410 -20.28 29.86 9.24
C ARG A 410 -20.86 29.38 7.92
N ALA A 411 -21.97 28.64 7.99
CA ALA A 411 -22.72 28.27 6.79
C ALA A 411 -23.08 29.55 6.02
N ALA A 412 -22.69 29.60 4.74
CA ALA A 412 -23.05 30.67 3.83
C ALA A 412 -24.45 30.45 3.27
#